data_47708641dcc9df60f050bb119ce18cb1
#
_entry.id   47708641dcc9df60f050bb119ce18cb1
#
_cell.length_a   1.000
_cell.length_b   1.000
_cell.length_c   1.000
_cell.angle_alpha   90.00
_cell.angle_beta   90.00
_cell.angle_gamma   90.00
#
_symmetry.space_group_name_H-M   'P 1'
#
loop_
_entity.id
_entity.type
_entity.pdbx_description
1 polymer ?
#
loop_
_entity_poly.entity_id
_entity_poly.type
_entity_poly.pdbx_seq_one_letter_code
_entity_poly.pdbx_strand_id
1 'polypeptide(L)'
;GVKKLEEVVKDNSQIMSILCGHLHRHIQFQWGGTTVQVAPSLSIERTLTLDNKMKKEYIDEPTGSLIYLYNDQLGLVCHTDYFGEYKKYSYSRI
;
A
#
# COMPACT_ATOMS: atom_id res chain seq x y z
N GLY A 1 -9.19 14.56 -16.51
CA GLY A 1 -8.08 13.85 -16.06
C GLY A 1 -7.88 13.77 -14.57
N VAL A 2 -6.64 13.71 -14.19
CA VAL A 2 -6.22 13.53 -12.79
C VAL A 2 -6.75 14.65 -11.89
N LYS A 3 -6.68 15.89 -12.36
CA LYS A 3 -7.12 17.06 -11.62
C LYS A 3 -8.61 17.02 -11.28
N LYS A 4 -9.41 16.56 -12.24
CA LYS A 4 -10.86 16.42 -12.07
C LYS A 4 -11.20 15.30 -11.09
N LEU A 5 -10.47 14.20 -11.13
CA LEU A 5 -10.61 13.10 -10.17
C LEU A 5 -10.23 13.56 -8.76
N GLU A 6 -9.18 14.34 -8.63
CA GLU A 6 -8.77 14.90 -7.34
C GLU A 6 -9.85 15.79 -6.73
N GLU A 7 -10.50 16.61 -7.54
CA GLU A 7 -11.62 17.46 -7.09
C GLU A 7 -12.79 16.61 -6.59
N VAL A 8 -13.13 15.53 -7.31
CA VAL A 8 -14.19 14.61 -6.89
C VAL A 8 -13.83 13.95 -5.55
N VAL A 9 -12.60 13.54 -5.38
CA VAL A 9 -12.15 12.91 -4.13
C VAL A 9 -12.21 13.92 -2.98
N LYS A 10 -11.76 15.15 -3.19
CA LYS A 10 -11.81 16.21 -2.17
C LYS A 10 -13.23 16.52 -1.75
N ASP A 11 -14.18 16.50 -2.68
CA ASP A 11 -15.57 16.82 -2.41
C ASP A 11 -16.35 15.68 -1.75
N ASN A 12 -15.72 14.53 -1.56
CA ASN A 12 -16.34 13.33 -1.00
C ASN A 12 -15.55 12.83 0.21
N SER A 13 -15.72 13.51 1.35
CA SER A 13 -14.97 13.25 2.57
C SER A 13 -15.19 11.87 3.18
N GLN A 14 -16.21 11.13 2.73
CA GLN A 14 -16.47 9.76 3.15
C GLN A 14 -15.48 8.75 2.56
N ILE A 15 -14.68 9.15 1.57
CA ILE A 15 -13.65 8.27 0.98
C ILE A 15 -12.51 8.12 2.00
N MET A 16 -12.32 6.90 2.48
CA MET A 16 -11.32 6.60 3.51
C MET A 16 -9.95 6.31 2.93
N SER A 17 -9.91 5.73 1.74
CA SER A 17 -8.65 5.39 1.06
C SER A 17 -8.91 5.10 -0.41
N ILE A 18 -7.85 5.25 -1.20
CA ILE A 18 -7.82 4.82 -2.60
C ILE A 18 -6.83 3.67 -2.71
N LEU A 19 -7.26 2.56 -3.31
CA LEU A 19 -6.47 1.34 -3.42
C LEU A 19 -6.13 1.10 -4.88
N CYS A 20 -4.86 0.84 -5.16
CA CYS A 20 -4.42 0.56 -6.51
C CYS A 20 -3.22 -0.41 -6.51
N GLY A 21 -2.79 -0.79 -7.68
CA GLY A 21 -1.68 -1.71 -7.87
C GLY A 21 -0.74 -1.23 -8.97
N HIS A 22 -0.18 -2.16 -9.70
CA HIS A 22 0.67 -1.94 -10.89
C HIS A 22 2.14 -1.62 -10.61
N LEU A 23 2.46 -0.91 -9.55
CA LEU A 23 3.83 -0.46 -9.31
C LEU A 23 4.74 -1.52 -8.69
N HIS A 24 4.22 -2.68 -8.32
CA HIS A 24 4.97 -3.81 -7.77
C HIS A 24 5.79 -3.44 -6.53
N ARG A 25 5.26 -2.52 -5.72
CA ARG A 25 5.85 -2.14 -4.45
C ARG A 25 4.80 -1.42 -3.61
N HIS A 26 4.78 -1.68 -2.31
CA HIS A 26 3.88 -0.96 -1.41
C HIS A 26 4.32 0.49 -1.29
N ILE A 27 3.44 1.39 -1.65
CA ILE A 27 3.66 2.84 -1.56
C ILE A 27 2.42 3.47 -0.95
N GLN A 28 2.62 4.41 -0.05
CA GLN A 28 1.54 5.16 0.56
C GLN A 28 1.80 6.65 0.43
N PHE A 29 0.77 7.40 0.06
CA PHE A 29 0.87 8.86 -0.01
C PHE A 29 -0.49 9.52 0.17
N GLN A 30 -0.48 10.82 0.45
CA GLN A 30 -1.69 11.61 0.58
C GLN A 30 -2.04 12.27 -0.76
N TRP A 31 -3.32 12.26 -1.09
CA TRP A 31 -3.82 12.86 -2.31
C TRP A 31 -5.34 13.07 -2.22
N GLY A 32 -5.81 14.26 -2.65
CA GLY A 32 -7.24 14.55 -2.63
C GLY A 32 -7.86 14.54 -1.23
N GLY A 33 -7.08 14.76 -0.19
CA GLY A 33 -7.55 14.73 1.19
C GLY A 33 -7.72 13.33 1.77
N THR A 34 -7.28 12.30 1.06
CA THR A 34 -7.32 10.92 1.54
C THR A 34 -5.97 10.23 1.36
N THR A 35 -5.88 8.98 1.76
CA THR A 35 -4.66 8.18 1.62
C THR A 35 -4.77 7.28 0.39
N VAL A 36 -3.72 7.28 -0.43
CA VAL A 36 -3.59 6.33 -1.55
C VAL A 36 -2.63 5.22 -1.10
N GLN A 37 -3.04 3.98 -1.30
CA GLN A 37 -2.22 2.80 -1.03
C GLN A 37 -2.01 2.03 -2.33
N VAL A 38 -0.74 1.86 -2.70
CA VAL A 38 -0.36 0.98 -3.81
C VAL A 38 0.01 -0.37 -3.20
N ALA A 39 -0.64 -1.43 -3.63
CA ALA A 39 -0.38 -2.78 -3.13
C ALA A 39 0.97 -3.30 -3.64
N PRO A 40 1.66 -4.15 -2.86
CA PRO A 40 2.83 -4.86 -3.36
C PRO A 40 2.44 -5.86 -4.46
N SER A 41 3.43 -6.43 -5.13
CA SER A 41 3.19 -7.42 -6.16
C SER A 41 2.86 -8.79 -5.55
N LEU A 42 2.05 -9.57 -6.26
CA LEU A 42 1.83 -10.98 -5.94
C LEU A 42 2.91 -11.88 -6.54
N SER A 43 3.76 -11.36 -7.43
CA SER A 43 4.75 -12.14 -8.17
C SER A 43 6.19 -11.67 -8.01
N ILE A 44 6.47 -10.40 -8.23
CA ILE A 44 7.81 -9.84 -8.12
C ILE A 44 7.74 -8.36 -7.76
N GLU A 45 8.61 -7.95 -6.86
CA GLU A 45 8.69 -6.56 -6.41
C GLU A 45 9.62 -5.73 -7.31
N ARG A 46 9.41 -4.42 -7.33
CA ARG A 46 10.36 -3.46 -7.89
C ARG A 46 11.29 -2.95 -6.80
N THR A 47 12.50 -2.57 -7.19
CA THR A 47 13.43 -1.92 -6.25
C THR A 47 12.86 -0.61 -5.76
N LEU A 48 13.25 -0.22 -4.55
CA LEU A 48 12.92 1.09 -4.01
C LEU A 48 13.56 2.16 -4.90
N THR A 49 12.74 3.04 -5.46
CA THR A 49 13.18 4.10 -6.36
C THR A 49 12.63 5.43 -5.83
N LEU A 50 13.50 6.27 -5.29
CA LEU A 50 13.11 7.52 -4.64
C LEU A 50 13.15 8.73 -5.59
N ASP A 51 13.83 8.61 -6.71
CA ASP A 51 13.85 9.62 -7.77
C ASP A 51 14.06 8.97 -9.14
N ASN A 52 13.91 9.76 -10.22
CA ASN A 52 14.02 9.25 -11.60
C ASN A 52 15.44 8.98 -12.07
N LYS A 53 16.44 9.28 -11.27
CA LYS A 53 17.85 8.97 -11.58
C LYS A 53 18.24 7.59 -11.13
N MET A 54 17.49 7.01 -10.20
CA MET A 54 17.74 5.66 -9.70
C MET A 54 17.36 4.63 -10.75
N LYS A 55 18.16 3.58 -10.83
CA LYS A 55 17.90 2.47 -11.75
C LYS A 55 16.63 1.72 -11.33
N LYS A 56 15.78 1.42 -12.30
CA LYS A 56 14.54 0.67 -12.09
C LYS A 56 14.79 -0.79 -12.38
N GLU A 57 14.62 -1.62 -11.38
CA GLU A 57 14.89 -3.06 -11.45
C GLU A 57 13.81 -3.85 -10.73
N TYR A 58 13.70 -5.13 -11.03
CA TYR A 58 12.98 -6.07 -10.19
C TYR A 58 13.91 -6.64 -9.15
N ILE A 59 13.36 -7.03 -8.01
CA ILE A 59 14.13 -7.56 -6.89
C ILE A 59 13.39 -8.72 -6.24
N ASP A 60 14.14 -9.68 -5.73
CA ASP A 60 13.61 -10.86 -5.06
C ASP A 60 13.28 -10.59 -3.59
N GLU A 61 12.64 -9.48 -3.32
CA GLU A 61 12.07 -9.17 -2.02
C GLU A 61 10.74 -9.90 -1.85
N PRO A 62 10.28 -10.12 -0.60
CA PRO A 62 9.01 -10.81 -0.38
C PRO A 62 7.85 -10.11 -1.07
N THR A 63 7.07 -10.88 -1.82
CA THR A 63 5.80 -10.44 -2.37
C THR A 63 4.71 -10.55 -1.31
N GLY A 64 3.56 -9.95 -1.54
CA GLY A 64 2.50 -9.98 -0.55
C GLY A 64 1.23 -9.30 -0.99
N SER A 65 0.31 -9.17 -0.05
CA SER A 65 -0.96 -8.49 -0.24
C SER A 65 -1.22 -7.51 0.90
N LEU A 66 -2.12 -6.57 0.66
CA LEU A 66 -2.65 -5.70 1.70
C LEU A 66 -4.00 -6.24 2.15
N ILE A 67 -4.19 -6.33 3.45
CA ILE A 67 -5.45 -6.76 4.06
C ILE A 67 -6.04 -5.57 4.80
N TYR A 68 -7.26 -5.22 4.45
CA TYR A 68 -7.98 -4.10 5.05
C TYR A 68 -9.05 -4.60 5.99
N LEU A 69 -9.02 -4.10 7.21
CA LEU A 69 -10.04 -4.37 8.21
C LEU A 69 -10.67 -3.05 8.63
N TYR A 70 -11.97 -3.06 8.81
CA TYR A 70 -12.71 -1.89 9.29
C TYR A 70 -13.37 -2.20 10.62
N ASN A 71 -13.26 -1.24 11.55
CA ASN A 71 -14.07 -1.25 12.76
C ASN A 71 -14.42 0.20 13.16
N ASP A 72 -15.46 0.35 13.98
CA ASP A 72 -15.98 1.66 14.33
C ASP A 72 -15.03 2.50 15.21
N GLN A 73 -14.11 1.86 15.92
CA GLN A 73 -13.18 2.55 16.81
C GLN A 73 -11.92 3.03 16.08
N LEU A 74 -11.36 2.19 15.24
CA LEU A 74 -10.09 2.47 14.57
C LEU A 74 -10.27 2.95 13.12
N GLY A 75 -11.46 2.75 12.54
CA GLY A 75 -11.70 3.00 11.13
C GLY A 75 -11.07 1.93 10.25
N LEU A 76 -10.43 2.35 9.17
CA LEU A 76 -9.80 1.44 8.22
C LEU A 76 -8.37 1.15 8.65
N VAL A 77 -8.07 -0.12 8.87
CA VAL A 77 -6.73 -0.60 9.25
C VAL A 77 -6.17 -1.45 8.12
N CYS A 78 -4.95 -1.17 7.72
CA CYS A 78 -4.25 -1.90 6.66
C CYS A 78 -3.12 -2.74 7.24
N HIS A 79 -3.09 -4.01 6.89
CA HIS A 79 -2.02 -4.93 7.23
C HIS A 79 -1.33 -5.41 5.96
N THR A 80 -0.04 -5.71 6.05
CA THR A 80 0.69 -6.39 4.99
C THR A 80 0.83 -7.86 5.34
N ASP A 81 0.47 -8.73 4.41
CA ASP A 81 0.68 -10.17 4.52
C ASP A 81 1.70 -10.61 3.46
N TYR A 82 2.90 -10.97 3.91
CA TYR A 82 3.97 -11.43 3.03
C TYR A 82 3.77 -12.89 2.67
N PHE A 83 3.89 -13.22 1.40
CA PHE A 83 3.85 -14.60 0.91
C PHE A 83 5.18 -15.29 1.15
N GLY A 84 5.11 -16.58 1.43
CA GLY A 84 6.28 -17.40 1.70
C GLY A 84 6.21 -18.05 3.06
N GLU A 85 7.22 -18.84 3.37
CA GLU A 85 7.36 -19.49 4.66
C GLU A 85 8.45 -18.80 5.46
N TYR A 86 8.07 -18.30 6.64
CA TYR A 86 8.97 -17.58 7.52
C TYR A 86 8.95 -18.20 8.91
N LYS A 87 10.12 -18.27 9.52
CA LYS A 87 10.25 -18.82 10.87
C LYS A 87 9.53 -17.92 11.86
N LYS A 88 8.73 -18.52 12.74
CA LYS A 88 7.98 -17.81 13.78
C LYS A 88 8.66 -17.99 15.14
N TYR A 89 8.63 -16.96 15.93
CA TYR A 89 9.11 -16.98 17.30
C TYR A 89 7.99 -16.49 18.21
N SER A 90 7.73 -17.25 19.29
CA SER A 90 6.74 -16.85 20.27
C SER A 90 7.27 -15.79 21.21
N TYR A 91 6.41 -14.92 21.67
CA TYR A 91 6.70 -13.96 22.72
C TYR A 91 5.52 -13.91 23.70
N SER A 92 5.79 -13.63 24.96
CA SER A 92 4.73 -13.66 25.97
C SER A 92 4.06 -12.31 26.15
N ARG A 93 4.79 -11.21 25.93
CA ARG A 93 4.30 -9.86 26.16
C ARG A 93 5.20 -8.84 25.48
N ILE A 94 4.61 -7.76 25.08
CA ILE A 94 5.34 -6.58 24.57
C ILE A 94 5.46 -5.55 25.68
#